data_4eae88b7a3ebf2ebc42d5153f58fa5e4
#
_entry.id   4eae88b7a3ebf2ebc42d5153f58fa5e4
#
_cell.length_a   1.000
_cell.length_b   1.000
_cell.length_c   1.000
_cell.angle_alpha   90.00
_cell.angle_beta   90.00
_cell.angle_gamma   90.00
#
_symmetry.space_group_name_H-M   'P 1'
#
loop_
_entity.id
_entity.type
_entity.pdbx_description
1 polymer ?
#
loop_
_entity_poly.entity_id
_entity_poly.type
_entity_poly.pdbx_seq_one_letter_code
_entity_poly.pdbx_strand_id
1 'polypeptide(L)'
;ELILRPFLHEVGLALDKANSPHAASVHRLSEAHLSRVAVRLELFRIDIVVEIDSLDGDMVLGIENKIDADEQPRQIARYQRALSRGYPNRTPVIVFLCPDARAAITASPSSKVPVAEIGYQAVVNAIKSALDMTDPSSQDRLALEETQRHIEEDILSTSDNTELRSMVRELWEVHGRAFRLVERHKPII
;
A
#
# COMPACT_ATOMS: atom_id res chain seq x y z
N GLU A 1 -11.35 11.25 -2.75
CA GLU A 1 -11.58 11.30 -1.29
C GLU A 1 -12.35 10.09 -0.75
N LEU A 2 -13.24 9.45 -1.55
CA LEU A 2 -14.12 8.35 -1.11
C LEU A 2 -13.39 7.25 -0.33
N ILE A 3 -12.30 6.72 -0.88
CA ILE A 3 -11.52 5.65 -0.27
C ILE A 3 -10.46 6.15 0.73
N LEU A 4 -10.03 7.42 0.63
CA LEU A 4 -8.87 7.90 1.39
C LEU A 4 -9.11 7.86 2.90
N ARG A 5 -10.28 8.28 3.37
CA ARG A 5 -10.60 8.28 4.80
C ARG A 5 -10.66 6.85 5.38
N PRO A 6 -11.42 5.90 4.79
CA PRO A 6 -11.37 4.50 5.20
C PRO A 6 -9.96 3.91 5.14
N PHE A 7 -9.17 4.25 4.12
CA PHE A 7 -7.79 3.80 4.03
C PHE A 7 -6.90 4.39 5.13
N LEU A 8 -7.05 5.67 5.48
CA LEU A 8 -6.36 6.29 6.62
C LEU A 8 -6.72 5.59 7.93
N HIS A 9 -7.97 5.17 8.10
CA HIS A 9 -8.38 4.38 9.26
C HIS A 9 -7.58 3.07 9.35
N GLU A 10 -7.47 2.32 8.27
CA GLU A 10 -6.67 1.08 8.21
C GLU A 10 -5.17 1.35 8.49
N VAL A 11 -4.63 2.46 7.97
CA VAL A 11 -3.25 2.91 8.29
C VAL A 11 -3.11 3.17 9.78
N GLY A 12 -4.08 3.84 10.39
CA GLY A 12 -4.13 4.10 11.83
C GLY A 12 -4.11 2.80 12.64
N LEU A 13 -4.95 1.83 12.30
CA LEU A 13 -4.98 0.50 12.95
C LEU A 13 -3.64 -0.24 12.86
N ALA A 14 -2.97 -0.18 11.70
CA ALA A 14 -1.64 -0.78 11.55
C ALA A 14 -0.58 -0.10 12.43
N LEU A 15 -0.64 1.23 12.56
CA LEU A 15 0.24 1.99 13.44
C LEU A 15 -0.05 1.75 14.93
N ASP A 16 -1.32 1.55 15.33
CA ASP A 16 -1.69 1.16 16.70
C ASP A 16 -1.10 -0.19 17.05
N LYS A 17 -1.23 -1.17 16.16
CA LYS A 17 -0.63 -2.51 16.32
C LYS A 17 0.89 -2.45 16.50
N ALA A 18 1.54 -1.49 15.84
CA ALA A 18 2.98 -1.23 15.97
C ALA A 18 3.32 -0.33 17.19
N ASN A 19 2.36 0.06 18.04
CA ASN A 19 2.51 1.01 19.13
C ASN A 19 3.16 2.35 18.72
N SER A 20 2.85 2.82 17.52
CA SER A 20 3.40 4.05 16.98
C SER A 20 2.74 5.30 17.60
N PRO A 21 3.49 6.30 18.05
CA PRO A 21 2.92 7.55 18.54
C PRO A 21 2.17 8.36 17.47
N HIS A 22 2.35 8.01 16.20
CA HIS A 22 1.68 8.67 15.08
C HIS A 22 0.26 8.15 14.81
N ALA A 23 -0.14 6.99 15.37
CA ALA A 23 -1.46 6.40 15.15
C ALA A 23 -2.61 7.37 15.44
N ALA A 24 -2.57 8.06 16.60
CA ALA A 24 -3.59 9.02 16.97
C ALA A 24 -3.73 10.20 15.98
N SER A 25 -2.64 10.62 15.33
CA SER A 25 -2.69 11.68 14.31
C SER A 25 -3.33 11.18 13.03
N VAL A 26 -3.07 9.93 12.64
CA VAL A 26 -3.68 9.31 11.46
C VAL A 26 -5.18 9.08 11.68
N HIS A 27 -5.59 8.60 12.86
CA HIS A 27 -7.01 8.46 13.19
C HIS A 27 -7.76 9.78 13.17
N ARG A 28 -7.21 10.85 13.79
CA ARG A 28 -7.82 12.17 13.68
C ARG A 28 -8.01 12.61 12.24
N LEU A 29 -7.00 12.35 11.39
CA LEU A 29 -7.06 12.74 9.99
C LEU A 29 -8.10 11.94 9.18
N SER A 30 -8.36 10.66 9.53
CA SER A 30 -9.41 9.86 8.89
C SER A 30 -10.82 10.41 9.12
N GLU A 31 -11.02 11.16 10.21
CA GLU A 31 -12.30 11.80 10.57
C GLU A 31 -12.36 13.30 10.21
N ALA A 32 -11.20 13.92 9.98
CA ALA A 32 -11.07 15.36 9.77
C ALA A 32 -11.64 15.83 8.42
N HIS A 33 -11.89 17.15 8.32
CA HIS A 33 -12.11 17.78 7.02
C HIS A 33 -10.78 17.94 6.27
N LEU A 34 -10.65 17.27 5.14
CA LEU A 34 -9.47 17.37 4.27
C LEU A 34 -9.66 18.56 3.34
N SER A 35 -8.82 19.58 3.48
CA SER A 35 -8.91 20.81 2.66
C SER A 35 -8.28 20.65 1.28
N ARG A 36 -7.28 19.76 1.18
CA ARG A 36 -6.62 19.41 -0.08
C ARG A 36 -6.03 18.02 -0.01
N VAL A 37 -6.15 17.30 -1.12
CA VAL A 37 -5.44 16.03 -1.35
C VAL A 37 -4.74 16.09 -2.70
N ALA A 38 -3.45 15.76 -2.74
CA ALA A 38 -2.69 15.65 -3.98
C ALA A 38 -1.99 14.31 -4.04
N VAL A 39 -2.09 13.64 -5.18
CA VAL A 39 -1.44 12.33 -5.42
C VAL A 39 -0.34 12.50 -6.46
N ARG A 40 0.83 11.94 -6.18
CA ARG A 40 1.97 11.92 -7.10
C ARG A 40 2.48 10.50 -7.23
N LEU A 41 2.76 10.10 -8.45
CA LEU A 41 3.35 8.80 -8.77
C LEU A 41 4.87 8.93 -8.86
N GLU A 42 5.58 7.90 -8.41
CA GLU A 42 7.03 7.74 -8.52
C GLU A 42 7.88 8.88 -7.92
N LEU A 43 7.29 9.74 -7.07
CA LEU A 43 8.01 10.81 -6.41
C LEU A 43 9.01 10.22 -5.39
N PHE A 44 10.27 10.62 -5.46
CA PHE A 44 11.37 10.04 -4.68
C PHE A 44 11.58 8.53 -4.90
N ARG A 45 11.07 8.00 -6.01
CA ARG A 45 11.01 6.55 -6.32
C ARG A 45 10.11 5.77 -5.36
N ILE A 46 9.16 6.43 -4.75
CA ILE A 46 8.04 5.84 -4.01
C ILE A 46 6.88 5.70 -4.99
N ASP A 47 6.24 4.55 -5.02
CA ASP A 47 5.21 4.25 -6.03
C ASP A 47 4.10 5.29 -6.02
N ILE A 48 3.58 5.64 -4.82
CA ILE A 48 2.53 6.64 -4.66
C ILE A 48 2.87 7.54 -3.47
N VAL A 49 2.80 8.86 -3.66
CA VAL A 49 2.90 9.85 -2.57
C VAL A 49 1.58 10.60 -2.50
N VAL A 50 0.95 10.62 -1.33
CA VAL A 50 -0.30 11.34 -1.06
C VAL A 50 -0.01 12.47 -0.08
N GLU A 51 -0.20 13.70 -0.54
CA GLU A 51 -0.12 14.91 0.28
C GLU A 51 -1.52 15.28 0.76
N ILE A 52 -1.68 15.47 2.07
CA ILE A 52 -2.98 15.74 2.70
C ILE A 52 -2.84 17.00 3.54
N ASP A 53 -3.67 18.01 3.24
CA ASP A 53 -3.79 19.24 4.01
C ASP A 53 -5.08 19.20 4.84
N SER A 54 -4.98 19.50 6.15
CA SER A 54 -6.11 19.51 7.05
C SER A 54 -5.87 20.51 8.19
N LEU A 55 -6.96 21.04 8.78
CA LEU A 55 -6.88 21.87 10.00
C LEU A 55 -6.34 21.09 11.21
N ASP A 56 -6.48 19.78 11.21
CA ASP A 56 -6.00 18.89 12.28
C ASP A 56 -4.52 18.48 12.11
N GLY A 57 -3.86 19.02 11.11
CA GLY A 57 -2.45 18.79 10.78
C GLY A 57 -2.24 18.21 9.39
N ASP A 58 -1.16 18.64 8.76
CA ASP A 58 -0.78 18.19 7.43
C ASP A 58 -0.03 16.86 7.49
N MET A 59 -0.30 15.97 6.55
CA MET A 59 0.33 14.65 6.45
C MET A 59 0.86 14.37 5.04
N VAL A 60 1.84 13.51 4.94
CA VAL A 60 2.27 12.90 3.69
C VAL A 60 2.43 11.40 3.87
N LEU A 61 1.75 10.64 3.01
CA LEU A 61 1.91 9.19 2.93
C LEU A 61 2.82 8.84 1.76
N GLY A 62 3.79 7.98 2.00
CA GLY A 62 4.54 7.32 0.93
C GLY A 62 4.15 5.86 0.89
N ILE A 63 3.50 5.43 -0.17
CA ILE A 63 3.00 4.06 -0.32
C ILE A 63 3.94 3.31 -1.25
N GLU A 64 4.55 2.25 -0.73
CA GLU A 64 5.31 1.27 -1.50
C GLU A 64 4.48 0.02 -1.66
N ASN A 65 4.28 -0.40 -2.90
CA ASN A 65 3.45 -1.54 -3.25
C ASN A 65 4.31 -2.75 -3.64
N LYS A 66 4.22 -3.85 -2.89
CA LYS A 66 4.99 -5.08 -3.10
C LYS A 66 4.07 -6.29 -3.23
N ILE A 67 3.71 -6.66 -4.46
CA ILE A 67 2.91 -7.86 -4.73
C ILE A 67 3.82 -9.10 -4.76
N ASP A 68 4.76 -9.16 -5.71
CA ASP A 68 5.60 -10.34 -5.94
C ASP A 68 7.11 -10.03 -5.88
N ALA A 69 7.49 -8.83 -5.43
CA ALA A 69 8.87 -8.38 -5.41
C ALA A 69 9.43 -8.27 -4.00
N ASP A 70 10.71 -8.58 -3.85
CA ASP A 70 11.45 -8.33 -2.61
C ASP A 70 11.81 -6.84 -2.47
N GLU A 71 12.10 -6.44 -1.24
CA GLU A 71 12.62 -5.10 -0.98
C GLU A 71 14.05 -4.96 -1.52
N GLN A 72 14.33 -3.83 -2.17
CA GLN A 72 15.70 -3.48 -2.53
C GLN A 72 16.51 -3.07 -1.28
N PRO A 73 17.84 -3.23 -1.28
CA PRO A 73 18.67 -2.84 -0.15
C PRO A 73 18.37 -1.42 0.36
N ARG A 74 18.03 -1.29 1.64
CA ARG A 74 17.69 -0.03 2.32
C ARG A 74 16.55 0.76 1.66
N GLN A 75 15.65 0.12 0.97
CA GLN A 75 14.58 0.79 0.20
C GLN A 75 13.72 1.67 1.11
N ILE A 76 13.11 1.08 2.13
CA ILE A 76 12.22 1.81 3.04
C ILE A 76 12.99 2.87 3.83
N ALA A 77 14.21 2.60 4.27
CA ALA A 77 15.05 3.61 4.93
C ALA A 77 15.39 4.81 4.02
N ARG A 78 15.50 4.61 2.71
CA ARG A 78 15.65 5.73 1.76
C ARG A 78 14.37 6.57 1.67
N TYR A 79 13.21 5.93 1.64
CA TYR A 79 11.90 6.59 1.58
C TYR A 79 11.61 7.38 2.84
N GLN A 80 11.86 6.82 4.02
CA GLN A 80 11.76 7.52 5.30
C GLN A 80 12.58 8.82 5.28
N ARG A 81 13.82 8.77 4.81
CA ARG A 81 14.68 9.97 4.69
C ARG A 81 14.16 10.96 3.65
N ALA A 82 13.69 10.46 2.51
CA ALA A 82 13.19 11.31 1.43
C ALA A 82 11.94 12.09 1.86
N LEU A 83 10.97 11.43 2.49
CA LEU A 83 9.77 12.09 3.01
C LEU A 83 10.10 13.08 4.13
N SER A 84 10.93 12.70 5.10
CA SER A 84 11.34 13.59 6.20
C SER A 84 12.02 14.87 5.71
N ARG A 85 12.82 14.78 4.64
CA ARG A 85 13.52 15.94 4.07
C ARG A 85 12.66 16.76 3.11
N GLY A 86 11.88 16.06 2.29
CA GLY A 86 11.03 16.69 1.28
C GLY A 86 9.81 17.41 1.88
N TYR A 87 9.38 16.97 3.07
CA TYR A 87 8.17 17.47 3.74
C TYR A 87 8.41 17.82 5.22
N PRO A 88 9.29 18.80 5.53
CA PRO A 88 9.70 19.10 6.90
C PRO A 88 8.55 19.59 7.78
N ASN A 89 7.48 20.12 7.19
CA ASN A 89 6.33 20.69 7.90
C ASN A 89 5.10 19.75 7.91
N ARG A 90 5.24 18.50 7.46
CA ARG A 90 4.17 17.50 7.43
C ARG A 90 4.53 16.31 8.30
N THR A 91 3.52 15.60 8.77
CA THR A 91 3.72 14.30 9.43
C THR A 91 3.92 13.22 8.34
N PRO A 92 5.15 12.70 8.16
CA PRO A 92 5.40 11.67 7.17
C PRO A 92 5.08 10.28 7.72
N VAL A 93 4.46 9.44 6.89
CA VAL A 93 4.19 8.03 7.17
C VAL A 93 4.54 7.22 5.92
N ILE A 94 5.25 6.10 6.07
CA ILE A 94 5.39 5.10 5.02
C ILE A 94 4.29 4.06 5.19
N VAL A 95 3.63 3.72 4.12
CA VAL A 95 2.73 2.57 4.01
C VAL A 95 3.44 1.51 3.19
N PHE A 96 3.74 0.38 3.81
CA PHE A 96 4.28 -0.78 3.13
C PHE A 96 3.13 -1.75 2.85
N LEU A 97 2.68 -1.79 1.60
CA LEU A 97 1.52 -2.56 1.16
C LEU A 97 1.98 -3.84 0.47
N CYS A 98 1.59 -4.99 1.01
CA CYS A 98 1.90 -6.29 0.43
C CYS A 98 0.77 -7.29 0.73
N PRO A 99 0.62 -8.41 -0.01
CA PRO A 99 -0.52 -9.32 0.15
C PRO A 99 -0.70 -9.85 1.57
N ASP A 100 0.39 -10.20 2.23
CA ASP A 100 0.45 -10.90 3.53
C ASP A 100 0.72 -9.98 4.73
N ALA A 101 0.73 -8.66 4.53
CA ALA A 101 1.06 -7.68 5.57
C ALA A 101 2.40 -7.95 6.28
N ARG A 102 3.38 -8.50 5.56
CA ARG A 102 4.70 -8.79 6.13
C ARG A 102 5.44 -7.53 6.57
N ALA A 103 6.40 -7.72 7.46
CA ALA A 103 7.23 -6.63 7.94
C ALA A 103 8.16 -6.05 6.87
N ALA A 104 8.34 -4.73 6.88
CA ALA A 104 9.28 -4.00 6.05
C ALA A 104 10.71 -4.13 6.59
N ILE A 105 11.45 -5.12 6.10
CA ILE A 105 12.78 -5.50 6.64
C ILE A 105 13.88 -4.47 6.38
N THR A 106 13.69 -3.55 5.43
CA THR A 106 14.69 -2.51 5.08
C THR A 106 14.40 -1.16 5.73
N ALA A 107 13.41 -1.09 6.62
CA ALA A 107 13.12 0.11 7.40
C ALA A 107 14.27 0.45 8.37
N SER A 108 14.48 1.75 8.61
CA SER A 108 15.45 2.19 9.62
C SER A 108 14.78 2.26 10.98
N PRO A 109 15.22 1.47 11.98
CA PRO A 109 14.64 1.49 13.32
C PRO A 109 14.88 2.82 14.06
N SER A 110 15.88 3.61 13.65
CA SER A 110 16.18 4.92 14.21
C SER A 110 15.41 6.07 13.53
N SER A 111 14.60 5.78 12.51
CA SER A 111 13.82 6.80 11.83
C SER A 111 12.63 7.22 12.68
N LYS A 112 12.33 8.53 12.68
CA LYS A 112 11.09 9.08 13.26
C LYS A 112 9.88 8.91 12.34
N VAL A 113 10.09 8.52 11.08
CA VAL A 113 9.02 8.25 10.11
C VAL A 113 8.54 6.82 10.32
N PRO A 114 7.32 6.61 10.78
CA PRO A 114 6.80 5.27 11.01
C PRO A 114 6.53 4.53 9.71
N VAL A 115 6.47 3.20 9.80
CA VAL A 115 6.02 2.33 8.72
C VAL A 115 4.75 1.63 9.17
N ALA A 116 3.66 1.83 8.43
CA ALA A 116 2.43 1.06 8.54
C ALA A 116 2.52 -0.14 7.59
N GLU A 117 2.58 -1.32 8.16
CA GLU A 117 2.62 -2.59 7.40
C GLU A 117 1.19 -3.06 7.19
N ILE A 118 0.73 -3.04 5.94
CA ILE A 118 -0.68 -3.24 5.58
C ILE A 118 -0.80 -4.34 4.53
N GLY A 119 -1.76 -5.25 4.76
CA GLY A 119 -2.17 -6.24 3.77
C GLY A 119 -3.19 -5.67 2.78
N TYR A 120 -3.32 -6.30 1.63
CA TYR A 120 -4.34 -5.93 0.65
C TYR A 120 -5.77 -6.11 1.18
N GLN A 121 -5.98 -6.95 2.21
CA GLN A 121 -7.28 -7.03 2.89
C GLN A 121 -7.72 -5.67 3.47
N ALA A 122 -6.79 -4.85 3.97
CA ALA A 122 -7.10 -3.50 4.46
C ALA A 122 -7.59 -2.58 3.34
N VAL A 123 -7.04 -2.73 2.11
CA VAL A 123 -7.54 -1.99 0.95
C VAL A 123 -8.97 -2.41 0.61
N VAL A 124 -9.26 -3.72 0.63
CA VAL A 124 -10.63 -4.24 0.44
C VAL A 124 -11.58 -3.71 1.50
N ASN A 125 -11.17 -3.69 2.78
CA ASN A 125 -11.97 -3.13 3.87
C ASN A 125 -12.25 -1.64 3.64
N ALA A 126 -11.25 -0.87 3.22
CA ALA A 126 -11.41 0.55 2.92
C ALA A 126 -12.38 0.78 1.74
N ILE A 127 -12.33 -0.06 0.70
CA ILE A 127 -13.29 0.01 -0.42
C ILE A 127 -14.71 -0.31 0.08
N LYS A 128 -14.91 -1.39 0.83
CA LYS A 128 -16.21 -1.77 1.40
C LYS A 128 -16.77 -0.63 2.26
N SER A 129 -15.97 -0.09 3.16
CA SER A 129 -16.38 1.05 3.99
C SER A 129 -16.76 2.27 3.17
N ALA A 130 -16.02 2.58 2.10
CA ALA A 130 -16.34 3.69 1.21
C ALA A 130 -17.69 3.50 0.50
N LEU A 131 -17.99 2.27 0.05
CA LEU A 131 -19.25 1.92 -0.60
C LEU A 131 -20.45 1.98 0.35
N ASP A 132 -20.25 1.61 1.63
CA ASP A 132 -21.28 1.60 2.66
C ASP A 132 -21.58 2.99 3.23
N MET A 133 -20.56 3.83 3.39
CA MET A 133 -20.67 5.14 4.06
C MET A 133 -21.08 6.27 3.13
N THR A 134 -20.98 6.10 1.83
CA THR A 134 -21.23 7.13 0.82
C THR A 134 -22.18 6.61 -0.26
N ASP A 135 -22.80 7.53 -1.00
CA ASP A 135 -23.52 7.20 -2.24
C ASP A 135 -22.67 7.65 -3.44
N PRO A 136 -21.67 6.85 -3.83
CA PRO A 136 -20.78 7.20 -4.93
C PRO A 136 -21.55 7.23 -6.25
N SER A 137 -21.04 8.01 -7.21
CA SER A 137 -21.59 7.97 -8.58
C SER A 137 -21.54 6.54 -9.11
N SER A 138 -22.41 6.22 -10.07
CA SER A 138 -22.43 4.87 -10.67
C SER A 138 -21.08 4.48 -11.27
N GLN A 139 -20.33 5.43 -11.79
CA GLN A 139 -18.99 5.20 -12.33
C GLN A 139 -17.96 4.92 -11.23
N ASP A 140 -17.99 5.70 -10.13
CA ASP A 140 -17.08 5.49 -9.00
C ASP A 140 -17.38 4.14 -8.31
N ARG A 141 -18.66 3.81 -8.13
CA ARG A 141 -19.10 2.54 -7.59
C ARG A 141 -18.55 1.36 -8.41
N LEU A 142 -18.75 1.40 -9.72
CA LEU A 142 -18.26 0.35 -10.62
C LEU A 142 -16.74 0.21 -10.53
N ALA A 143 -16.00 1.32 -10.55
CA ALA A 143 -14.55 1.29 -10.43
C ALA A 143 -14.07 0.70 -9.09
N LEU A 144 -14.74 1.03 -7.98
CA LEU A 144 -14.42 0.48 -6.66
C LEU A 144 -14.72 -1.02 -6.58
N GLU A 145 -15.89 -1.46 -7.08
CA GLU A 145 -16.29 -2.87 -7.11
C GLU A 145 -15.37 -3.72 -8.00
N GLU A 146 -14.96 -3.21 -9.16
CA GLU A 146 -13.99 -3.88 -10.04
C GLU A 146 -12.61 -3.97 -9.39
N THR A 147 -12.15 -2.89 -8.73
CA THR A 147 -10.88 -2.89 -8.00
C THR A 147 -10.89 -3.89 -6.85
N GLN A 148 -11.99 -3.92 -6.07
CA GLN A 148 -12.17 -4.89 -5.00
C GLN A 148 -12.08 -6.32 -5.52
N ARG A 149 -12.84 -6.64 -6.57
CA ARG A 149 -12.85 -7.97 -7.18
C ARG A 149 -11.47 -8.38 -7.67
N HIS A 150 -10.77 -7.50 -8.36
CA HIS A 150 -9.40 -7.75 -8.82
C HIS A 150 -8.44 -8.07 -7.65
N ILE A 151 -8.54 -7.31 -6.55
CA ILE A 151 -7.71 -7.58 -5.37
C ILE A 151 -8.06 -8.95 -4.75
N GLU A 152 -9.35 -9.27 -4.60
CA GLU A 152 -9.80 -10.52 -4.00
C GLU A 152 -9.44 -11.73 -4.89
N GLU A 153 -9.63 -11.64 -6.21
CA GLU A 153 -9.42 -12.74 -7.14
C GLU A 153 -7.93 -12.94 -7.50
N ASP A 154 -7.20 -11.87 -7.79
CA ASP A 154 -5.86 -11.97 -8.39
C ASP A 154 -4.73 -11.81 -7.36
N ILE A 155 -4.95 -11.10 -6.26
CA ILE A 155 -3.93 -10.83 -5.26
C ILE A 155 -4.11 -11.72 -4.02
N LEU A 156 -5.29 -11.68 -3.40
CA LEU A 156 -5.53 -12.39 -2.15
C LEU A 156 -5.72 -13.90 -2.36
N SER A 157 -6.45 -14.33 -3.39
CA SER A 157 -6.62 -15.75 -3.70
C SER A 157 -5.28 -16.45 -3.98
N THR A 158 -4.34 -15.73 -4.60
CA THR A 158 -2.99 -16.25 -4.88
C THR A 158 -2.14 -16.28 -3.61
N SER A 159 -2.36 -15.38 -2.65
CA SER A 159 -1.59 -15.36 -1.38
C SER A 159 -1.98 -16.49 -0.43
N ASP A 160 -3.24 -16.91 -0.43
CA ASP A 160 -3.72 -18.01 0.42
C ASP A 160 -3.27 -19.39 -0.07
N ASN A 161 -2.79 -19.49 -1.31
CA ASN A 161 -2.34 -20.76 -1.87
C ASN A 161 -0.83 -20.96 -1.72
N THR A 162 -0.38 -21.08 -0.47
CA THR A 162 1.05 -21.32 -0.10
C THR A 162 1.61 -22.58 -0.77
N GLU A 163 0.77 -23.62 -0.95
CA GLU A 163 1.15 -24.86 -1.65
C GLU A 163 1.40 -24.62 -3.13
N LEU A 164 0.52 -23.89 -3.80
CA LEU A 164 0.68 -23.55 -5.22
C LEU A 164 1.92 -22.68 -5.44
N ARG A 165 2.18 -21.72 -4.58
CA ARG A 165 3.41 -20.87 -4.63
C ARG A 165 4.67 -21.72 -4.44
N SER A 166 4.64 -22.64 -3.49
CA SER A 166 5.77 -23.56 -3.27
C SER A 166 6.00 -24.43 -4.50
N MET A 167 4.92 -25.00 -5.06
CA MET A 167 4.95 -25.83 -6.25
C MET A 167 5.44 -25.04 -7.49
N VAL A 168 4.97 -23.81 -7.68
CA VAL A 168 5.43 -22.92 -8.77
C VAL A 168 6.90 -22.56 -8.61
N ARG A 169 7.36 -22.29 -7.37
CA ARG A 169 8.79 -22.02 -7.10
C ARG A 169 9.66 -23.25 -7.42
N GLU A 170 9.24 -24.41 -7.01
CA GLU A 170 9.92 -25.68 -7.27
C GLU A 170 9.98 -25.98 -8.79
N LEU A 171 8.87 -25.79 -9.51
CA LEU A 171 8.82 -25.90 -10.97
C LEU A 171 9.76 -24.87 -11.64
N TRP A 172 9.83 -23.65 -11.13
CA TRP A 172 10.72 -22.62 -11.68
C TRP A 172 12.19 -22.93 -11.44
N GLU A 173 12.55 -23.44 -10.26
CA GLU A 173 13.92 -23.86 -9.97
C GLU A 173 14.38 -24.98 -10.91
N VAL A 174 13.51 -25.96 -11.18
CA VAL A 174 13.82 -27.12 -12.03
C VAL A 174 13.73 -26.77 -13.52
N HIS A 175 12.71 -26.01 -13.92
CA HIS A 175 12.34 -25.79 -15.34
C HIS A 175 12.45 -24.34 -15.82
N GLY A 176 12.97 -23.42 -15.03
CA GLY A 176 12.98 -21.99 -15.34
C GLY A 176 13.70 -21.62 -16.64
N ARG A 177 14.63 -22.46 -17.13
CA ARG A 177 15.23 -22.28 -18.46
C ARG A 177 14.21 -22.54 -19.58
N ALA A 178 13.38 -23.57 -19.44
CA ALA A 178 12.35 -23.91 -20.40
C ALA A 178 11.24 -22.86 -20.44
N PHE A 179 10.80 -22.35 -19.28
CA PHE A 179 9.82 -21.27 -19.19
C PHE A 179 10.31 -19.97 -19.86
N ARG A 180 11.57 -19.56 -19.64
CA ARG A 180 12.16 -18.41 -20.34
C ARG A 180 12.23 -18.60 -21.87
N LEU A 181 12.41 -19.83 -22.33
CA LEU A 181 12.41 -20.13 -23.77
C LEU A 181 11.01 -20.00 -24.36
N VAL A 182 9.99 -20.50 -23.68
CA VAL A 182 8.58 -20.36 -24.06
C VAL A 182 8.16 -18.90 -24.11
N GLU A 183 8.53 -18.09 -23.11
CA GLU A 183 8.25 -16.64 -23.10
C GLU A 183 8.86 -15.90 -24.29
N ARG A 184 10.10 -16.24 -24.67
CA ARG A 184 10.78 -15.62 -25.81
C ARG A 184 10.18 -15.98 -27.16
N HIS A 185 9.49 -17.11 -27.24
CA HIS A 185 8.94 -17.64 -28.48
C HIS A 185 7.39 -17.69 -28.50
N LYS A 186 6.73 -16.97 -27.57
CA LYS A 186 5.28 -16.78 -27.63
C LYS A 186 4.92 -16.15 -28.98
N PRO A 187 4.03 -16.78 -29.78
CA PRO A 187 3.52 -16.11 -30.96
C PRO A 187 2.78 -14.85 -30.53
N ILE A 188 3.06 -13.75 -31.23
CA ILE A 188 2.30 -12.50 -31.10
C ILE A 188 0.93 -12.82 -31.72
N ILE A 189 -0.09 -12.99 -30.86
CA ILE A 189 -1.49 -13.16 -31.27
C ILE A 189 -2.12 -11.78 -31.40
#